data_167183744d31d67a6bb16724cd84452d
#
_entry.id   167183744d31d67a6bb16724cd84452d
#
_cell.length_a   1.000
_cell.length_b   1.000
_cell.length_c   1.000
_cell.angle_alpha   90.00
_cell.angle_beta   90.00
_cell.angle_gamma   90.00
#
_symmetry.space_group_name_H-M   'P 1'
#
loop_
_entity.id
_entity.type
_entity.pdbx_description
1 polymer ?
#
loop_
_entity_poly.entity_id
_entity_poly.type
_entity_poly.pdbx_seq_one_letter_code
_entity_poly.pdbx_strand_id
1 'polypeptide(L)'
;MEAANFLYYKNWVVVGDVSNEEKYAFKILSSLKGAMYNAEGVNPRDASGKVYKSLSEIPFKVDVLDLCINPKTGIDIVKKAFEIGIDKILIQPGAESEEILNFCSNNGISAVKGCALVELTKKHKA
;
A
#
# COMPACT_ATOMS: atom_id res chain seq x y z
N MET A 1 -1.70 -16.32 -3.20
CA MET A 1 -2.65 -15.26 -2.82
C MET A 1 -2.86 -14.33 -4.01
N GLU A 2 -4.09 -13.97 -4.28
CA GLU A 2 -4.44 -13.03 -5.34
C GLU A 2 -4.75 -11.64 -4.77
N ALA A 3 -4.72 -10.62 -5.63
CA ALA A 3 -4.99 -9.24 -5.20
C ALA A 3 -6.33 -9.11 -4.47
N ALA A 4 -7.37 -9.79 -4.95
CA ALA A 4 -8.70 -9.73 -4.33
C ALA A 4 -8.71 -10.26 -2.88
N ASN A 5 -7.81 -11.17 -2.54
CA ASN A 5 -7.74 -11.73 -1.19
C ASN A 5 -7.33 -10.69 -0.15
N PHE A 6 -6.57 -9.68 -0.54
CA PHE A 6 -6.16 -8.64 0.38
C PHE A 6 -7.35 -7.82 0.91
N LEU A 7 -8.46 -7.79 0.18
CA LEU A 7 -9.65 -7.05 0.61
C LEU A 7 -10.38 -7.69 1.80
N TYR A 8 -10.00 -8.89 2.21
CA TYR A 8 -10.52 -9.49 3.44
C TYR A 8 -9.92 -8.85 4.70
N TYR A 9 -8.78 -8.16 4.56
CA TYR A 9 -8.10 -7.49 5.66
C TYR A 9 -8.56 -6.04 5.73
N LYS A 10 -8.71 -5.50 6.94
CA LYS A 10 -9.33 -4.19 7.13
C LYS A 10 -8.37 -3.04 7.38
N ASN A 11 -7.14 -3.34 7.84
CA ASN A 11 -6.18 -2.30 8.20
C ASN A 11 -5.15 -2.12 7.09
N TRP A 12 -5.22 -0.98 6.42
CA TRP A 12 -4.42 -0.69 5.23
C TRP A 12 -3.57 0.55 5.41
N VAL A 13 -2.40 0.55 4.78
CA VAL A 13 -1.62 1.76 4.55
C VAL A 13 -1.36 1.89 3.06
N VAL A 14 -1.57 3.09 2.53
CA VAL A 14 -1.28 3.41 1.12
C VAL A 14 -0.04 4.27 1.10
N VAL A 15 1.01 3.81 0.43
CA VAL A 15 2.28 4.53 0.35
C VAL A 15 2.44 5.13 -1.04
N GLY A 16 2.51 6.45 -1.09
CA GLY A 16 2.65 7.19 -2.34
C GLY A 16 2.22 8.63 -2.18
N ASP A 17 1.95 9.30 -3.28
CA ASP A 17 1.49 10.69 -3.27
C ASP A 17 0.00 10.75 -2.93
N VAL A 18 -0.30 10.53 -1.67
CA VAL A 18 -1.68 10.42 -1.17
C VAL A 18 -2.37 11.77 -1.00
N SER A 19 -1.67 12.87 -1.11
CA SER A 19 -2.24 14.21 -0.99
C SER A 19 -2.61 14.84 -2.34
N ASN A 20 -2.20 14.25 -3.44
CA ASN A 20 -2.49 14.78 -4.78
C ASN A 20 -3.71 14.06 -5.37
N GLU A 21 -4.81 14.78 -5.50
CA GLU A 21 -6.10 14.24 -5.96
C GLU A 21 -6.04 13.57 -7.33
N GLU A 22 -5.06 13.94 -8.16
CA GLU A 22 -4.91 13.38 -9.51
C GLU A 22 -4.18 12.05 -9.52
N LYS A 23 -3.55 11.66 -8.42
CA LYS A 23 -2.74 10.45 -8.34
C LYS A 23 -3.54 9.24 -7.87
N TYR A 24 -3.14 8.07 -8.34
CA TYR A 24 -3.78 6.82 -7.93
C TYR A 24 -3.73 6.59 -6.43
N ALA A 25 -2.61 6.96 -5.77
CA ALA A 25 -2.49 6.79 -4.32
C ALA A 25 -3.61 7.51 -3.56
N PHE A 26 -3.92 8.73 -3.95
CA PHE A 26 -5.05 9.47 -3.36
C PHE A 26 -6.38 8.76 -3.60
N LYS A 27 -6.62 8.34 -4.85
CA LYS A 27 -7.88 7.68 -5.23
C LYS A 27 -8.06 6.36 -4.48
N ILE A 28 -6.98 5.60 -4.33
CA ILE A 28 -7.00 4.33 -3.61
C ILE A 28 -7.34 4.57 -2.14
N LEU A 29 -6.64 5.51 -1.50
CA LEU A 29 -6.90 5.84 -0.09
C LEU A 29 -8.33 6.27 0.13
N SER A 30 -8.84 7.17 -0.71
CA SER A 30 -10.22 7.65 -0.63
C SER A 30 -11.22 6.51 -0.82
N SER A 31 -10.95 5.61 -1.78
CA SER A 31 -11.85 4.48 -2.07
C SER A 31 -11.88 3.48 -0.92
N LEU A 32 -10.72 3.20 -0.31
CA LEU A 32 -10.65 2.32 0.86
C LEU A 32 -11.45 2.89 2.03
N LYS A 33 -11.27 4.19 2.31
CA LYS A 33 -12.03 4.85 3.37
C LYS A 33 -13.52 4.85 3.08
N GLY A 34 -13.90 5.13 1.83
CA GLY A 34 -15.29 5.10 1.39
C GLY A 34 -15.93 3.72 1.49
N ALA A 35 -15.14 2.67 1.39
CA ALA A 35 -15.60 1.28 1.53
C ALA A 35 -15.47 0.76 2.97
N MET A 36 -15.27 1.66 3.93
CA MET A 36 -15.23 1.36 5.37
C MET A 36 -13.99 0.59 5.82
N TYR A 37 -12.90 0.65 5.07
CA TYR A 37 -11.61 0.13 5.52
C TYR A 37 -10.95 1.13 6.47
N ASN A 38 -10.17 0.61 7.41
CA ASN A 38 -9.33 1.43 8.26
C ASN A 38 -8.04 1.69 7.49
N ALA A 39 -7.92 2.88 6.88
CA ALA A 39 -6.83 3.17 5.96
C ALA A 39 -6.19 4.52 6.25
N GLU A 40 -4.87 4.55 6.18
CA GLU A 40 -4.07 5.77 6.31
C GLU A 40 -3.05 5.84 5.18
N GLY A 41 -2.58 7.05 4.89
CA GLY A 41 -1.60 7.29 3.84
C GLY A 41 -0.24 7.65 4.39
N VAL A 42 0.80 7.24 3.67
CA VAL A 42 2.18 7.61 3.96
C VAL A 42 2.80 8.17 2.69
N ASN A 43 3.36 9.38 2.78
CA ASN A 43 4.13 9.97 1.71
C ASN A 43 5.48 10.43 2.27
N PRO A 44 6.59 9.71 1.96
CA PRO A 44 7.91 10.07 2.49
C PRO A 44 8.38 11.47 2.09
N ARG A 45 7.80 12.02 1.03
CA ARG A 45 8.16 13.34 0.49
C ARG A 45 7.19 14.44 0.92
N ASP A 46 6.26 14.15 1.81
CA ASP A 46 5.28 15.14 2.23
C ASP A 46 5.96 16.32 2.94
N ALA A 47 5.64 17.53 2.47
CA ALA A 47 6.14 18.76 3.06
C ALA A 47 5.06 19.53 3.82
N SER A 48 3.81 19.06 3.76
CA SER A 48 2.66 19.78 4.34
C SER A 48 2.51 19.55 5.84
N GLY A 49 3.03 18.44 6.35
CA GLY A 49 2.81 18.00 7.72
C GLY A 49 1.43 17.40 7.97
N LYS A 50 0.64 17.25 6.92
CA LYS A 50 -0.75 16.72 7.03
C LYS A 50 -0.85 15.22 6.81
N VAL A 51 0.23 14.60 6.36
CA VAL A 51 0.28 13.19 6.00
C VAL A 51 1.48 12.56 6.72
N TYR A 52 1.34 11.32 7.10
CA TYR A 52 2.46 10.59 7.69
C TYR A 52 3.60 10.44 6.70
N LYS A 53 4.83 10.50 7.19
CA LYS A 53 6.04 10.34 6.38
C LYS A 53 6.67 8.96 6.51
N SER A 54 6.32 8.23 7.56
CA SER A 54 6.93 6.95 7.87
C SER A 54 5.89 5.94 8.30
N LEU A 55 6.10 4.68 7.94
CA LEU A 55 5.25 3.56 8.36
C LEU A 55 5.16 3.45 9.88
N SER A 56 6.22 3.81 10.59
CA SER A 56 6.25 3.71 12.05
C SER A 56 5.31 4.70 12.74
N GLU A 57 4.82 5.72 12.04
CA GLU A 57 3.90 6.71 12.59
C GLU A 57 2.44 6.25 12.56
N ILE A 58 2.13 5.19 11.81
CA ILE A 58 0.74 4.71 11.65
C ILE A 58 0.22 4.19 13.00
N PRO A 59 -0.96 4.68 13.46
CA PRO A 59 -1.42 4.40 14.83
C PRO A 59 -2.11 3.04 15.04
N PHE A 60 -2.01 2.13 14.08
CA PHE A 60 -2.61 0.81 14.19
C PHE A 60 -1.72 -0.23 13.53
N LYS A 61 -2.01 -1.51 13.81
CA LYS A 61 -1.30 -2.62 13.15
C LYS A 61 -1.77 -2.74 11.72
N VAL A 62 -0.86 -2.59 10.76
CA VAL A 62 -1.18 -2.67 9.34
C VAL A 62 -1.26 -4.12 8.91
N ASP A 63 -2.35 -4.48 8.22
CA ASP A 63 -2.51 -5.79 7.60
C ASP A 63 -1.94 -5.80 6.17
N VAL A 64 -2.26 -4.77 5.39
CA VAL A 64 -1.86 -4.69 3.98
C VAL A 64 -1.23 -3.34 3.69
N LEU A 65 -0.10 -3.37 3.00
CA LEU A 65 0.55 -2.18 2.47
C LEU A 65 0.27 -2.12 0.96
N ASP A 66 -0.35 -1.05 0.52
CA ASP A 66 -0.54 -0.78 -0.92
C ASP A 66 0.61 0.10 -1.39
N LEU A 67 1.51 -0.47 -2.17
CA LEU A 67 2.72 0.21 -2.65
C LEU A 67 2.40 0.93 -3.95
N CYS A 68 2.35 2.26 -3.88
CA CYS A 68 1.98 3.14 -4.99
C CYS A 68 3.00 4.26 -5.14
N ILE A 69 4.27 3.90 -5.16
CA ILE A 69 5.39 4.83 -5.26
C ILE A 69 6.42 4.23 -6.22
N ASN A 70 7.35 5.06 -6.74
CA ASN A 70 8.37 4.55 -7.64
C ASN A 70 9.21 3.47 -6.95
N PRO A 71 9.71 2.47 -7.69
CA PRO A 71 10.39 1.32 -7.06
C PRO A 71 11.73 1.69 -6.40
N LYS A 72 12.34 2.79 -6.81
CA LYS A 72 13.60 3.25 -6.22
C LYS A 72 13.42 3.67 -4.76
N THR A 73 12.31 4.35 -4.46
CA THR A 73 11.91 4.67 -3.09
C THR A 73 11.21 3.48 -2.44
N GLY A 74 10.45 2.74 -3.25
CA GLY A 74 9.64 1.62 -2.78
C GLY A 74 10.42 0.52 -2.10
N ILE A 75 11.64 0.23 -2.54
CA ILE A 75 12.42 -0.83 -1.90
C ILE A 75 12.72 -0.51 -0.43
N ASP A 76 12.98 0.74 -0.11
CA ASP A 76 13.24 1.14 1.28
C ASP A 76 11.97 1.03 2.13
N ILE A 77 10.82 1.35 1.53
CA ILE A 77 9.52 1.19 2.19
C ILE A 77 9.26 -0.30 2.49
N VAL A 78 9.52 -1.17 1.53
CA VAL A 78 9.31 -2.62 1.69
C VAL A 78 10.20 -3.18 2.79
N LYS A 79 11.47 -2.76 2.85
CA LYS A 79 12.38 -3.17 3.90
C LYS A 79 11.90 -2.73 5.27
N LYS A 80 11.40 -1.50 5.38
CA LYS A 80 10.85 -0.97 6.63
C LYS A 80 9.58 -1.74 7.02
N ALA A 81 8.72 -2.06 6.06
CA ALA A 81 7.52 -2.84 6.29
C ALA A 81 7.87 -4.20 6.90
N PHE A 82 8.88 -4.86 6.35
CA PHE A 82 9.36 -6.12 6.89
C PHE A 82 9.81 -5.99 8.36
N GLU A 83 10.58 -4.93 8.66
CA GLU A 83 11.06 -4.69 10.03
C GLU A 83 9.93 -4.56 11.04
N ILE A 84 8.81 -3.95 10.67
CA ILE A 84 7.69 -3.74 11.58
C ILE A 84 6.60 -4.80 11.47
N GLY A 85 6.86 -5.87 10.73
CA GLY A 85 5.98 -7.04 10.71
C GLY A 85 4.85 -7.02 9.70
N ILE A 86 4.91 -6.15 8.69
CA ILE A 86 3.95 -6.16 7.58
C ILE A 86 4.36 -7.25 6.61
N ASP A 87 3.49 -8.22 6.38
CA ASP A 87 3.80 -9.37 5.52
C ASP A 87 2.91 -9.50 4.29
N LYS A 88 2.09 -8.48 4.00
CA LYS A 88 1.21 -8.46 2.83
C LYS A 88 1.37 -7.13 2.11
N ILE A 89 1.79 -7.18 0.85
CA ILE A 89 2.02 -5.99 0.04
C ILE A 89 1.32 -6.15 -1.30
N LEU A 90 0.42 -5.21 -1.60
CA LEU A 90 -0.19 -5.09 -2.92
C LEU A 90 0.61 -4.06 -3.69
N ILE A 91 1.23 -4.49 -4.79
CA ILE A 91 2.11 -3.65 -5.58
C ILE A 91 1.35 -3.12 -6.78
N GLN A 92 1.09 -1.82 -6.79
CA GLN A 92 0.41 -1.18 -7.91
C GLN A 92 1.24 -1.31 -9.18
N PRO A 93 0.61 -1.47 -10.36
CA PRO A 93 1.33 -1.52 -11.63
C PRO A 93 2.25 -0.30 -11.79
N GLY A 94 3.53 -0.56 -12.08
CA GLY A 94 4.54 0.48 -12.18
C GLY A 94 5.38 0.66 -10.92
N ALA A 95 4.94 0.10 -9.79
CA ALA A 95 5.70 0.19 -8.53
C ALA A 95 6.60 -1.02 -8.30
N GLU A 96 6.49 -2.05 -9.14
CA GLU A 96 7.28 -3.27 -9.02
C GLU A 96 8.72 -3.07 -9.50
N SER A 97 9.62 -3.84 -8.92
CA SER A 97 10.96 -4.05 -9.44
C SER A 97 11.40 -5.45 -9.07
N GLU A 98 12.39 -5.95 -9.80
CA GLU A 98 12.96 -7.26 -9.49
C GLU A 98 13.52 -7.29 -8.08
N GLU A 99 14.16 -6.21 -7.66
CA GLU A 99 14.71 -6.08 -6.30
C GLU A 99 13.61 -6.20 -5.24
N ILE A 100 12.48 -5.52 -5.43
CA ILE A 100 11.35 -5.58 -4.50
C ILE A 100 10.78 -7.00 -4.44
N LEU A 101 10.54 -7.61 -5.60
CA LEU A 101 9.96 -8.95 -5.67
C LEU A 101 10.88 -9.99 -5.03
N ASN A 102 12.19 -9.88 -5.27
CA ASN A 102 13.16 -10.78 -4.66
C ASN A 102 13.25 -10.60 -3.16
N PHE A 103 13.24 -9.37 -2.68
CA PHE A 103 13.25 -9.09 -1.24
C PHE A 103 12.03 -9.71 -0.56
N CYS A 104 10.85 -9.52 -1.13
CA CYS A 104 9.62 -10.07 -0.59
C CYS A 104 9.66 -11.60 -0.56
N SER A 105 10.06 -12.22 -1.66
CA SER A 105 10.16 -13.67 -1.77
C SER A 105 11.14 -14.25 -0.76
N ASN A 106 12.28 -13.61 -0.57
CA ASN A 106 13.32 -14.08 0.35
C ASN A 106 12.96 -13.90 1.82
N ASN A 107 11.96 -13.06 2.13
CA ASN A 107 11.62 -12.71 3.50
C ASN A 107 10.19 -13.10 3.89
N GLY A 108 9.55 -13.95 3.12
CA GLY A 108 8.22 -14.47 3.47
C GLY A 108 7.09 -13.46 3.37
N ILE A 109 7.26 -12.40 2.58
CA ILE A 109 6.23 -11.40 2.34
C ILE A 109 5.36 -11.84 1.17
N SER A 110 4.05 -11.86 1.36
CA SER A 110 3.10 -12.11 0.28
C SER A 110 2.93 -10.83 -0.54
N ALA A 111 3.66 -10.76 -1.66
CA ALA A 111 3.64 -9.61 -2.55
C ALA A 111 2.90 -9.97 -3.84
N VAL A 112 1.89 -9.20 -4.20
CA VAL A 112 1.07 -9.42 -5.38
C VAL A 112 0.97 -8.13 -6.17
N LYS A 113 1.15 -8.21 -7.49
CA LYS A 113 0.92 -7.06 -8.37
C LYS A 113 -0.58 -6.95 -8.64
N GLY A 114 -1.12 -5.77 -8.48
CA GLY A 114 -2.53 -5.53 -8.73
C GLY A 114 -2.95 -4.12 -8.34
N CYS A 115 -4.19 -3.77 -8.67
CA CYS A 115 -4.72 -2.44 -8.40
C CYS A 115 -5.88 -2.53 -7.42
N ALA A 116 -5.74 -1.87 -6.28
CA ALA A 116 -6.78 -1.84 -5.26
C ALA A 116 -8.09 -1.24 -5.79
N LEU A 117 -8.01 -0.22 -6.65
CA LEU A 117 -9.22 0.37 -7.25
C LEU A 117 -9.99 -0.65 -8.09
N VAL A 118 -9.27 -1.44 -8.88
CA VAL A 118 -9.89 -2.48 -9.71
C VAL A 118 -10.57 -3.52 -8.83
N GLU A 119 -9.89 -3.99 -7.80
CA GLU A 119 -10.45 -5.01 -6.91
C GLU A 119 -11.64 -4.50 -6.12
N LEU A 120 -11.59 -3.27 -5.63
CA LEU A 120 -12.72 -2.65 -4.93
C LEU A 120 -13.93 -2.50 -5.86
N THR A 121 -13.70 -2.09 -7.11
CA THR A 121 -14.76 -1.96 -8.10
C THR A 121 -15.43 -3.31 -8.38
N LYS A 122 -14.64 -4.37 -8.57
CA LYS A 122 -15.17 -5.73 -8.77
C LYS A 122 -15.99 -6.20 -7.58
N LYS A 123 -15.51 -5.94 -6.37
CA LYS A 123 -16.23 -6.33 -5.15
C LYS A 123 -17.59 -5.67 -5.06
N HIS A 124 -17.71 -4.40 -5.43
CA HIS A 124 -18.98 -3.66 -5.38
C HIS A 124 -19.96 -4.07 -6.48
N LYS A 125 -19.48 -4.65 -7.56
CA LYS A 125 -20.33 -5.11 -8.67
C LYS A 125 -20.83 -6.55 -8.48
N ALA A 126 -20.25 -7.28 -7.58
CA ALA A 126 -20.56 -8.70 -7.37
C ALA A 126 -21.89 -8.93 -6.64
#